data_dd03190a8568b48351320d62220cca4e
#
_entry.id   dd03190a8568b48351320d62220cca4e
#
_cell.length_a   1.000
_cell.length_b   1.000
_cell.length_c   1.000
_cell.angle_alpha   90.00
_cell.angle_beta   90.00
_cell.angle_gamma   90.00
#
_symmetry.space_group_name_H-M   'P 1'
#
loop_
_entity.id
_entity.type
_entity.pdbx_description
1 polymer ?
#
loop_
_entity_poly.entity_id
_entity_poly.type
_entity_poly.pdbx_seq_one_letter_code
_entity_poly.pdbx_strand_id
1 'polypeptide(L)'
;MSAEQPAETASAGNPLADRITTADGSKPEGTTETTDNEQADGAAAQLGGSELNEPDYTVEVKLSDLQADPNNPLYSVKSFEDLGLDPRILQGLSAMNFRKPSKIQERALPLLLNNPPKNLVGQSQSGTGKTAAFVLNGLSRLDLSTEQAQKTPQALILAPTRELARQIVGVIQCMGQFLDGLNVSTAVPADTNSRHSKIESSVVVGTPGTVMDMIRKRVMVANKLKVLVLDEADNMLDQQGLGDQCIRVKALLPKDIQVVLFSATFPTHVHQYASKFAPQANELTLQHEELTVEGIKQLYLDCSDEEDKYKTLVQLYGLLTVASSIIFVKTRASAAEIEKRMVAEGHTVASLTGGIEGSQRDAVIDQFRAGQAKVLITTNVLARGIDVSTVSMVINYDIPELHQPGAPERQADFQTYLHRIGRTGRFGRVGVSISFVSNREEWNMLNQIQQYFNCTIQRVDTKDWDEVEDIIKKTIKNTRAQAQFGR
;
A
#
# COMPACT_ATOMS: atom_id res chain seq x y z
N MET A 1 -73.81 2.91 6.61
CA MET A 1 -74.19 1.93 7.67
C MET A 1 -72.93 1.18 8.02
N SER A 2 -72.50 1.39 9.27
CA SER A 2 -71.66 0.59 10.17
C SER A 2 -70.24 0.30 9.65
N ALA A 3 -69.19 0.95 10.05
CA ALA A 3 -68.53 1.07 11.39
C ALA A 3 -68.10 -0.28 11.96
N GLU A 4 -66.78 -0.52 11.97
CA GLU A 4 -66.07 -1.09 13.12
C GLU A 4 -64.55 -0.99 12.92
N GLN A 5 -63.92 -0.29 13.85
CA GLN A 5 -62.49 -0.28 14.20
C GLN A 5 -62.29 -1.22 15.40
N PRO A 6 -61.09 -1.33 15.95
CA PRO A 6 -59.85 -1.98 15.54
C PRO A 6 -59.42 -3.02 16.61
N ALA A 7 -58.37 -3.76 16.34
CA ALA A 7 -57.68 -4.57 17.39
C ALA A 7 -56.20 -4.28 17.43
N GLU A 8 -55.79 -3.76 18.57
CA GLU A 8 -54.41 -3.64 19.06
C GLU A 8 -53.72 -4.99 19.08
N THR A 9 -52.48 -5.05 18.62
CA THR A 9 -51.56 -6.13 18.99
C THR A 9 -50.27 -5.57 19.61
N ALA A 10 -50.03 -6.04 20.77
CA ALA A 10 -48.98 -5.67 21.69
C ALA A 10 -47.56 -5.89 21.13
N SER A 11 -46.70 -4.93 21.44
CA SER A 11 -45.26 -4.97 21.38
C SER A 11 -44.68 -6.02 22.32
N ALA A 12 -43.99 -7.01 21.78
CA ALA A 12 -43.16 -7.93 22.55
C ALA A 12 -41.76 -7.34 22.77
N GLY A 13 -41.44 -7.01 24.00
CA GLY A 13 -40.15 -6.49 24.42
C GLY A 13 -39.03 -7.52 24.33
N ASN A 14 -37.85 -7.00 24.05
CA ASN A 14 -36.59 -7.73 23.90
C ASN A 14 -36.00 -8.06 25.31
N PRO A 15 -35.76 -9.31 25.70
CA PRO A 15 -35.41 -9.66 27.07
C PRO A 15 -33.90 -9.72 27.38
N LEU A 16 -33.08 -8.86 26.81
CA LEU A 16 -31.62 -8.84 27.03
C LEU A 16 -31.05 -7.56 27.67
N ALA A 17 -31.91 -6.62 28.07
CA ALA A 17 -31.45 -5.35 28.67
C ALA A 17 -31.42 -5.32 30.23
N ASP A 18 -31.87 -6.39 30.92
CA ASP A 18 -32.06 -6.36 32.39
C ASP A 18 -31.18 -7.36 33.15
N ARG A 19 -29.90 -7.39 32.88
CA ARG A 19 -28.94 -8.09 33.77
C ARG A 19 -27.58 -7.44 33.80
N ILE A 20 -27.47 -6.21 34.28
CA ILE A 20 -26.26 -5.68 34.96
C ILE A 20 -26.72 -4.44 35.73
N THR A 21 -27.23 -4.64 36.93
CA THR A 21 -27.18 -3.64 37.99
C THR A 21 -26.64 -4.33 39.22
N THR A 22 -25.43 -3.92 39.67
CA THR A 22 -25.14 -3.62 41.06
C THR A 22 -23.67 -3.26 41.18
N ALA A 23 -23.49 -2.16 41.73
CA ALA A 23 -22.65 -1.55 42.76
C ALA A 23 -21.33 -1.00 42.21
N ASP A 24 -20.99 0.24 42.30
CA ASP A 24 -20.84 1.13 43.39
C ASP A 24 -20.51 2.55 42.86
N GLY A 25 -20.87 3.58 43.58
CA GLY A 25 -20.80 4.96 43.15
C GLY A 25 -19.40 5.58 43.17
N SER A 26 -19.19 6.39 42.17
CA SER A 26 -18.60 7.74 42.30
C SER A 26 -18.50 8.39 40.90
N LYS A 27 -19.19 9.51 40.71
CA LYS A 27 -18.94 10.46 39.61
C LYS A 27 -17.57 11.11 39.80
N PRO A 28 -16.88 11.44 38.70
CA PRO A 28 -16.74 12.86 38.41
C PRO A 28 -17.07 13.23 36.96
N GLU A 29 -17.53 14.46 36.84
CA GLU A 29 -17.79 15.21 35.61
C GLU A 29 -16.54 15.44 34.79
N GLY A 30 -16.71 15.54 33.49
CA GLY A 30 -15.67 16.00 32.56
C GLY A 30 -15.91 15.54 31.13
N THR A 31 -16.91 16.11 30.46
CA THR A 31 -17.06 16.10 29.02
C THR A 31 -15.91 16.81 28.35
N THR A 32 -15.13 16.10 27.54
CA THR A 32 -14.40 16.71 26.44
C THR A 32 -14.52 15.76 25.24
N GLU A 33 -15.12 16.27 24.19
CA GLU A 33 -15.21 15.70 22.87
C GLU A 33 -13.81 15.38 22.33
N THR A 34 -13.58 14.12 21.98
CA THR A 34 -12.42 13.69 21.20
C THR A 34 -12.90 12.81 20.06
N THR A 35 -13.30 13.45 18.99
CA THR A 35 -13.59 12.78 17.73
C THR A 35 -12.82 13.49 16.62
N ASP A 36 -11.50 13.23 16.50
CA ASP A 36 -10.74 13.54 15.25
C ASP A 36 -9.31 12.97 15.21
N ASN A 37 -8.87 12.19 16.22
CA ASN A 37 -7.48 11.71 16.25
C ASN A 37 -7.25 10.29 15.73
N GLU A 38 -8.28 9.48 15.50
CA GLU A 38 -8.08 8.08 15.09
C GLU A 38 -7.62 7.92 13.63
N GLN A 39 -7.95 8.88 12.76
CA GLN A 39 -7.51 8.82 11.35
C GLN A 39 -6.04 9.23 11.16
N ALA A 40 -5.53 10.14 11.99
CA ALA A 40 -4.13 10.57 11.92
C ALA A 40 -3.18 9.49 12.48
N ASP A 41 -3.55 8.84 13.57
CA ASP A 41 -2.76 7.73 14.14
C ASP A 41 -2.71 6.50 13.22
N GLY A 42 -3.79 6.21 12.52
CA GLY A 42 -3.83 5.14 11.50
C GLY A 42 -2.90 5.42 10.32
N ALA A 43 -2.84 6.67 9.85
CA ALA A 43 -1.98 7.06 8.73
C ALA A 43 -0.49 7.08 9.11
N ALA A 44 -0.16 7.52 10.34
CA ALA A 44 1.20 7.51 10.85
C ALA A 44 1.76 6.08 11.01
N ALA A 45 0.96 5.15 11.52
CA ALA A 45 1.32 3.74 11.61
C ALA A 45 1.52 3.08 10.24
N GLN A 46 0.85 3.60 9.20
CA GLN A 46 0.96 3.10 7.83
C GLN A 46 2.23 3.56 7.11
N LEU A 47 2.89 4.61 7.57
CA LEU A 47 4.00 5.25 6.87
C LEU A 47 5.39 4.91 7.42
N GLY A 48 5.47 4.03 8.39
CA GLY A 48 6.75 3.61 8.97
C GLY A 48 7.41 4.72 9.77
N GLY A 49 6.73 5.22 10.79
CA GLY A 49 7.33 6.11 11.78
C GLY A 49 8.55 5.47 12.45
N SER A 50 9.45 6.30 12.94
CA SER A 50 10.77 5.96 13.44
C SER A 50 10.85 5.02 14.67
N GLU A 51 9.74 4.52 15.17
CA GLU A 51 9.69 3.54 16.26
C GLU A 51 9.76 2.08 15.79
N LEU A 52 9.83 1.86 14.47
CA LEU A 52 9.82 0.54 13.88
C LEU A 52 11.27 0.02 13.74
N ASN A 53 11.48 -1.23 14.12
CA ASN A 53 12.73 -1.93 13.82
C ASN A 53 12.87 -2.05 12.30
N GLU A 54 13.67 -1.20 11.68
CA GLU A 54 14.04 -1.37 10.28
C GLU A 54 14.98 -2.56 10.15
N PRO A 55 14.78 -3.43 9.16
CA PRO A 55 15.78 -4.43 8.80
C PRO A 55 17.11 -3.74 8.50
N ASP A 56 18.21 -4.43 8.76
CA ASP A 56 19.54 -3.89 8.50
C ASP A 56 19.82 -4.02 7.00
N TYR A 57 19.59 -2.96 6.23
CA TYR A 57 19.89 -2.90 4.80
C TYR A 57 20.72 -1.67 4.44
N THR A 58 21.51 -1.80 3.38
CA THR A 58 22.39 -0.75 2.86
C THR A 58 21.77 -0.15 1.59
N VAL A 59 21.76 1.17 1.51
CA VAL A 59 21.32 1.89 0.31
C VAL A 59 22.53 2.34 -0.47
N GLU A 60 22.71 1.83 -1.67
CA GLU A 60 23.73 2.32 -2.59
C GLU A 60 23.25 3.58 -3.30
N VAL A 61 24.12 4.56 -3.40
CA VAL A 61 23.89 5.85 -4.04
C VAL A 61 24.81 5.99 -5.24
N LYS A 62 24.24 6.17 -6.42
CA LYS A 62 24.97 6.55 -7.62
C LYS A 62 24.54 7.95 -8.04
N LEU A 63 25.45 8.90 -7.94
CA LEU A 63 25.16 10.28 -8.29
C LEU A 63 25.21 10.51 -9.81
N SER A 64 24.36 11.38 -10.29
CA SER A 64 24.38 11.84 -11.69
C SER A 64 25.65 12.62 -12.03
N ASP A 65 26.27 13.23 -11.02
CA ASP A 65 27.59 13.84 -11.12
C ASP A 65 28.65 12.81 -10.72
N LEU A 66 29.37 12.30 -11.71
CA LEU A 66 30.41 11.28 -11.53
C LEU A 66 31.63 11.77 -10.74
N GLN A 67 31.79 13.07 -10.50
CA GLN A 67 32.86 13.64 -9.69
C GLN A 67 32.48 13.78 -8.20
N ALA A 68 31.20 13.66 -7.89
CA ALA A 68 30.72 13.76 -6.53
C ALA A 68 30.93 12.43 -5.78
N ASP A 69 31.41 12.50 -4.54
CA ASP A 69 31.51 11.32 -3.66
C ASP A 69 30.15 10.94 -3.09
N PRO A 70 29.61 9.76 -3.43
CA PRO A 70 28.31 9.31 -2.93
C PRO A 70 28.32 9.05 -1.41
N ASN A 71 29.48 8.88 -0.78
CA ASN A 71 29.62 8.68 0.67
C ASN A 71 29.75 9.98 1.45
N ASN A 72 29.71 11.15 0.76
CA ASN A 72 29.79 12.43 1.44
C ASN A 72 28.63 12.55 2.47
N PRO A 73 28.90 12.93 3.72
CA PRO A 73 27.89 13.12 4.75
C PRO A 73 26.73 14.06 4.36
N LEU A 74 26.94 14.97 3.41
CA LEU A 74 25.88 15.85 2.87
C LEU A 74 24.76 15.08 2.17
N TYR A 75 24.99 13.83 1.76
CA TYR A 75 23.98 12.96 1.15
C TYR A 75 23.40 11.93 2.14
N SER A 76 23.51 12.21 3.45
CA SER A 76 22.94 11.38 4.50
C SER A 76 22.47 12.29 5.63
N VAL A 77 21.21 12.20 5.98
CA VAL A 77 20.59 13.03 7.03
C VAL A 77 19.98 12.13 8.10
N LYS A 78 20.27 12.43 9.37
CA LYS A 78 19.81 11.64 10.52
C LYS A 78 18.56 12.20 11.19
N SER A 79 18.22 13.44 10.88
CA SER A 79 17.10 14.18 11.46
C SER A 79 16.34 14.93 10.34
N PHE A 80 15.03 15.05 10.49
CA PHE A 80 14.19 15.85 9.57
C PHE A 80 14.47 17.35 9.72
N GLU A 81 14.88 17.79 10.89
CA GLU A 81 15.23 19.17 11.20
C GLU A 81 16.43 19.64 10.39
N ASP A 82 17.39 18.76 10.12
CA ASP A 82 18.59 19.05 9.32
C ASP A 82 18.30 19.32 7.83
N LEU A 83 17.09 19.02 7.39
CA LEU A 83 16.69 19.20 5.98
C LEU A 83 16.27 20.63 5.63
N GLY A 84 16.13 21.52 6.61
CA GLY A 84 15.65 22.90 6.38
C GLY A 84 14.21 22.96 5.85
N LEU A 85 13.36 22.01 6.26
CA LEU A 85 11.94 21.98 5.89
C LEU A 85 11.17 23.12 6.53
N ASP A 86 10.04 23.51 5.92
CA ASP A 86 9.07 24.42 6.53
C ASP A 86 8.64 23.89 7.92
N PRO A 87 8.66 24.70 8.98
CA PRO A 87 8.24 24.28 10.32
C PRO A 87 6.84 23.63 10.37
N ARG A 88 5.93 24.03 9.49
CA ARG A 88 4.59 23.45 9.38
C ARG A 88 4.61 22.02 8.81
N ILE A 89 5.57 21.71 7.93
CA ILE A 89 5.81 20.33 7.44
C ILE A 89 6.39 19.49 8.58
N LEU A 90 7.33 20.03 9.37
CA LEU A 90 7.87 19.34 10.54
C LEU A 90 6.79 19.04 11.59
N GLN A 91 5.83 19.96 11.80
CA GLN A 91 4.66 19.71 12.64
C GLN A 91 3.80 18.56 12.10
N GLY A 92 3.58 18.52 10.76
CA GLY A 92 2.87 17.41 10.11
C GLY A 92 3.57 16.07 10.31
N LEU A 93 4.89 16.01 10.15
CA LEU A 93 5.69 14.81 10.43
C LEU A 93 5.57 14.37 11.89
N SER A 94 5.67 15.31 12.84
CA SER A 94 5.53 15.02 14.26
C SER A 94 4.14 14.48 14.61
N ALA A 95 3.08 15.09 14.06
CA ALA A 95 1.70 14.61 14.22
C ALA A 95 1.48 13.19 13.65
N MET A 96 2.27 12.79 12.64
CA MET A 96 2.28 11.44 12.08
C MET A 96 3.28 10.49 12.79
N ASN A 97 3.83 10.87 13.93
CA ASN A 97 4.85 10.11 14.68
C ASN A 97 6.16 9.83 13.91
N PHE A 98 6.51 10.63 12.91
CA PHE A 98 7.82 10.55 12.26
C PHE A 98 8.87 11.25 13.13
N ARG A 99 9.70 10.48 13.84
CA ARG A 99 10.74 11.01 14.73
C ARG A 99 12.10 11.13 14.07
N LYS A 100 12.43 10.23 13.17
CA LYS A 100 13.68 10.20 12.38
C LYS A 100 13.43 9.68 10.98
N PRO A 101 14.27 10.03 10.00
CA PRO A 101 14.19 9.47 8.65
C PRO A 101 14.47 7.96 8.66
N SER A 102 13.76 7.21 7.83
CA SER A 102 14.12 5.84 7.49
C SER A 102 15.39 5.80 6.64
N LYS A 103 16.05 4.64 6.50
CA LYS A 103 17.28 4.50 5.72
C LYS A 103 17.16 4.99 4.28
N ILE A 104 16.03 4.70 3.62
CA ILE A 104 15.77 5.23 2.28
C ILE A 104 15.54 6.74 2.30
N GLN A 105 14.85 7.26 3.30
CA GLN A 105 14.62 8.71 3.45
C GLN A 105 15.91 9.44 3.78
N GLU A 106 16.78 8.88 4.63
CA GLU A 106 18.08 9.41 4.99
C GLU A 106 18.93 9.72 3.75
N ARG A 107 18.89 8.84 2.74
CA ARG A 107 19.66 8.98 1.50
C ARG A 107 18.89 9.73 0.40
N ALA A 108 17.57 9.55 0.31
CA ALA A 108 16.77 10.15 -0.75
C ALA A 108 16.51 11.65 -0.52
N LEU A 109 16.20 12.06 0.72
CA LEU A 109 15.75 13.43 0.98
C LEU A 109 16.80 14.50 0.66
N PRO A 110 18.09 14.37 1.01
CA PRO A 110 19.09 15.33 0.61
C PRO A 110 19.19 15.50 -0.90
N LEU A 111 19.07 14.41 -1.66
CA LEU A 111 19.13 14.41 -3.11
C LEU A 111 17.86 15.00 -3.75
N LEU A 112 16.69 14.71 -3.19
CA LEU A 112 15.41 15.23 -3.66
C LEU A 112 15.26 16.73 -3.43
N LEU A 113 15.67 17.21 -2.24
CA LEU A 113 15.50 18.61 -1.81
C LEU A 113 16.59 19.54 -2.34
N ASN A 114 17.61 19.01 -3.00
CA ASN A 114 18.72 19.79 -3.53
C ASN A 114 18.25 20.90 -4.51
N ASN A 115 18.99 22.01 -4.56
CA ASN A 115 18.80 23.10 -5.52
C ASN A 115 20.10 23.35 -6.31
N PRO A 116 20.04 23.32 -7.64
CA PRO A 116 18.87 23.06 -8.50
C PRO A 116 18.36 21.63 -8.36
N PRO A 117 17.03 21.38 -8.58
CA PRO A 117 16.43 20.08 -8.46
C PRO A 117 17.01 19.11 -9.50
N LYS A 118 17.41 17.90 -9.04
CA LYS A 118 17.86 16.80 -9.90
C LYS A 118 16.83 15.68 -9.91
N ASN A 119 16.77 14.93 -10.99
CA ASN A 119 15.94 13.74 -11.09
C ASN A 119 16.46 12.67 -10.14
N LEU A 120 15.56 11.79 -9.69
CA LEU A 120 15.91 10.67 -8.83
C LEU A 120 15.17 9.40 -9.28
N VAL A 121 15.90 8.29 -9.32
CA VAL A 121 15.38 6.94 -9.52
C VAL A 121 15.72 6.14 -8.27
N GLY A 122 14.70 5.61 -7.59
CA GLY A 122 14.87 4.89 -6.33
C GLY A 122 14.31 3.49 -6.39
N GLN A 123 15.15 2.48 -6.08
CA GLN A 123 14.68 1.15 -5.76
C GLN A 123 14.35 1.07 -4.28
N SER A 124 13.13 0.67 -3.97
CA SER A 124 12.70 0.57 -2.58
C SER A 124 11.49 -0.33 -2.44
N GLN A 125 11.54 -1.25 -1.52
CA GLN A 125 10.43 -2.14 -1.20
C GLN A 125 9.22 -1.38 -0.62
N SER A 126 8.08 -2.05 -0.56
CA SER A 126 6.88 -1.51 0.08
C SER A 126 7.10 -1.39 1.59
N GLY A 127 6.67 -0.27 2.20
CA GLY A 127 6.78 -0.06 3.65
C GLY A 127 8.10 0.55 4.13
N THR A 128 9.05 0.90 3.25
CA THR A 128 10.34 1.52 3.61
C THR A 128 10.27 3.04 3.80
N GLY A 129 9.13 3.66 3.54
CA GLY A 129 8.95 5.11 3.70
C GLY A 129 9.16 5.94 2.43
N LYS A 130 9.25 5.33 1.22
CA LYS A 130 9.38 6.05 -0.07
C LYS A 130 8.27 7.08 -0.31
N THR A 131 7.01 6.74 0.06
CA THR A 131 5.88 7.66 -0.10
C THR A 131 6.10 8.97 0.66
N ALA A 132 6.55 8.90 1.91
CA ALA A 132 6.86 10.08 2.68
C ALA A 132 8.01 10.89 2.06
N ALA A 133 9.03 10.24 1.49
CA ALA A 133 10.15 10.93 0.85
C ALA A 133 9.70 11.79 -0.35
N PHE A 134 8.93 11.22 -1.28
CA PHE A 134 8.48 12.02 -2.43
C PHE A 134 7.36 13.00 -2.08
N VAL A 135 6.53 12.72 -1.08
CA VAL A 135 5.54 13.68 -0.59
C VAL A 135 6.23 14.88 0.05
N LEU A 136 7.24 14.67 0.92
CA LEU A 136 8.05 15.75 1.49
C LEU A 136 8.69 16.61 0.40
N ASN A 137 9.29 15.99 -0.62
CA ASN A 137 9.83 16.73 -1.76
C ASN A 137 8.75 17.55 -2.47
N GLY A 138 7.59 16.97 -2.75
CA GLY A 138 6.48 17.66 -3.39
C GLY A 138 6.01 18.87 -2.58
N LEU A 139 5.72 18.68 -1.28
CA LEU A 139 5.26 19.74 -0.38
C LEU A 139 6.28 20.87 -0.22
N SER A 140 7.58 20.55 -0.13
CA SER A 140 8.65 21.54 0.04
C SER A 140 8.85 22.44 -1.19
N ARG A 141 8.32 22.05 -2.36
CA ARG A 141 8.44 22.83 -3.60
C ARG A 141 7.19 23.64 -3.95
N LEU A 142 6.14 23.55 -3.13
CA LEU A 142 4.91 24.30 -3.36
C LEU A 142 5.10 25.77 -3.06
N ASP A 143 4.54 26.60 -3.91
CA ASP A 143 4.27 28.00 -3.63
C ASP A 143 2.79 28.14 -3.23
N LEU A 144 2.53 28.46 -2.00
CA LEU A 144 1.19 28.64 -1.44
C LEU A 144 0.92 30.12 -1.04
N SER A 145 1.76 31.03 -1.53
CA SER A 145 1.72 32.45 -1.15
C SER A 145 0.48 33.20 -1.65
N THR A 146 -0.15 32.73 -2.72
CA THR A 146 -1.32 33.37 -3.32
C THR A 146 -2.43 32.37 -3.59
N GLU A 147 -3.68 32.83 -3.54
CA GLU A 147 -4.84 31.99 -3.85
C GLU A 147 -4.75 31.36 -5.26
N GLN A 148 -4.22 32.09 -6.23
CA GLN A 148 -3.99 31.56 -7.58
C GLN A 148 -2.96 30.42 -7.59
N ALA A 149 -1.89 30.54 -6.82
CA ALA A 149 -0.87 29.49 -6.71
C ALA A 149 -1.41 28.24 -5.99
N GLN A 150 -2.21 28.44 -4.94
CA GLN A 150 -2.88 27.36 -4.20
C GLN A 150 -3.84 26.54 -5.08
N LYS A 151 -4.48 27.19 -6.07
CA LYS A 151 -5.40 26.59 -7.04
C LYS A 151 -4.74 26.09 -8.33
N THR A 152 -3.42 26.21 -8.45
CA THR A 152 -2.69 25.81 -9.67
C THR A 152 -1.83 24.59 -9.38
N PRO A 153 -1.92 23.52 -10.18
CA PRO A 153 -1.11 22.31 -9.99
C PRO A 153 0.41 22.61 -10.10
N GLN A 154 1.15 22.24 -9.07
CA GLN A 154 2.61 22.39 -8.96
C GLN A 154 3.33 21.06 -8.74
N ALA A 155 2.65 20.06 -8.16
CA ALA A 155 3.15 18.70 -8.03
C ALA A 155 2.16 17.71 -8.63
N LEU A 156 2.67 16.74 -9.39
CA LEU A 156 1.89 15.67 -10.00
C LEU A 156 2.48 14.31 -9.59
N ILE A 157 1.64 13.44 -9.07
CA ILE A 157 2.02 12.07 -8.69
C ILE A 157 1.18 11.10 -9.51
N LEU A 158 1.85 10.20 -10.23
CA LEU A 158 1.24 9.13 -11.00
C LEU A 158 1.32 7.81 -10.22
N ALA A 159 0.19 7.18 -10.05
CA ALA A 159 0.05 5.87 -9.42
C ALA A 159 -0.64 4.88 -10.38
N PRO A 160 -0.27 3.58 -10.37
CA PRO A 160 -0.85 2.58 -11.28
C PRO A 160 -2.34 2.32 -11.02
N THR A 161 -2.78 2.52 -9.80
CA THR A 161 -4.15 2.22 -9.37
C THR A 161 -4.79 3.41 -8.65
N ARG A 162 -6.12 3.46 -8.69
CA ARG A 162 -6.89 4.50 -7.98
C ARG A 162 -6.73 4.39 -6.46
N GLU A 163 -6.59 3.18 -5.96
CA GLU A 163 -6.44 2.88 -4.54
C GLU A 163 -5.13 3.46 -4.00
N LEU A 164 -4.02 3.24 -4.71
CA LEU A 164 -2.73 3.83 -4.35
C LEU A 164 -2.77 5.37 -4.47
N ALA A 165 -3.43 5.89 -5.50
CA ALA A 165 -3.60 7.34 -5.64
C ALA A 165 -4.36 7.94 -4.43
N ARG A 166 -5.46 7.34 -3.99
CA ARG A 166 -6.20 7.78 -2.80
C ARG A 166 -5.37 7.71 -1.53
N GLN A 167 -4.61 6.62 -1.37
CA GLN A 167 -3.71 6.47 -0.22
C GLN A 167 -2.66 7.57 -0.19
N ILE A 168 -2.01 7.87 -1.33
CA ILE A 168 -1.03 8.96 -1.42
C ILE A 168 -1.67 10.32 -1.08
N VAL A 169 -2.92 10.56 -1.52
CA VAL A 169 -3.66 11.77 -1.15
C VAL A 169 -3.83 11.87 0.37
N GLY A 170 -4.20 10.79 1.05
CA GLY A 170 -4.30 10.77 2.51
C GLY A 170 -2.98 11.11 3.20
N VAL A 171 -1.86 10.57 2.70
CA VAL A 171 -0.51 10.91 3.18
C VAL A 171 -0.20 12.40 3.02
N ILE A 172 -0.49 12.97 1.85
CA ILE A 172 -0.24 14.40 1.57
C ILE A 172 -1.07 15.27 2.50
N GLN A 173 -2.34 14.93 2.70
CA GLN A 173 -3.25 15.66 3.59
C GLN A 173 -2.78 15.63 5.04
N CYS A 174 -2.41 14.45 5.56
CA CYS A 174 -1.90 14.31 6.92
C CYS A 174 -0.57 15.05 7.10
N MET A 175 0.37 14.91 6.17
CA MET A 175 1.68 15.52 6.28
C MET A 175 1.64 17.04 6.09
N GLY A 176 0.76 17.51 5.22
CA GLY A 176 0.58 18.93 4.93
C GLY A 176 -0.53 19.62 5.70
N GLN A 177 -1.10 18.99 6.74
CA GLN A 177 -2.29 19.49 7.46
C GLN A 177 -2.12 20.89 8.08
N PHE A 178 -0.88 21.31 8.35
CA PHE A 178 -0.57 22.64 8.88
C PHE A 178 -0.15 23.66 7.81
N LEU A 179 -0.16 23.26 6.52
CA LEU A 179 0.12 24.15 5.40
C LEU A 179 -1.17 24.87 4.97
N ASP A 180 -1.27 26.15 5.30
CA ASP A 180 -2.41 26.96 4.87
C ASP A 180 -2.51 27.02 3.34
N GLY A 181 -3.69 26.78 2.81
CA GLY A 181 -3.97 26.82 1.38
C GLY A 181 -3.52 25.59 0.59
N LEU A 182 -3.07 24.52 1.26
CA LEU A 182 -2.82 23.25 0.59
C LEU A 182 -4.13 22.64 0.08
N ASN A 183 -4.23 22.47 -1.22
CA ASN A 183 -5.33 21.78 -1.87
C ASN A 183 -4.81 20.58 -2.65
N VAL A 184 -5.44 19.42 -2.48
CA VAL A 184 -5.07 18.16 -3.12
C VAL A 184 -6.26 17.60 -3.89
N SER A 185 -6.07 17.25 -5.15
CA SER A 185 -7.09 16.63 -6.00
C SER A 185 -6.68 15.23 -6.44
N THR A 186 -7.67 14.37 -6.55
CA THR A 186 -7.51 13.02 -7.07
C THR A 186 -7.95 12.97 -8.54
N ALA A 187 -7.06 12.53 -9.45
CA ALA A 187 -7.30 12.36 -10.87
C ALA A 187 -7.35 10.87 -11.25
N VAL A 188 -8.42 10.19 -10.84
CA VAL A 188 -8.65 8.76 -11.11
C VAL A 188 -9.91 8.56 -11.93
N PRO A 189 -10.10 7.40 -12.59
CA PRO A 189 -11.35 7.11 -13.27
C PRO A 189 -12.52 7.31 -12.30
N ALA A 190 -13.36 8.29 -12.60
CA ALA A 190 -14.54 8.59 -11.77
C ALA A 190 -15.74 7.79 -12.27
N ASP A 191 -16.65 7.48 -11.35
CA ASP A 191 -18.00 7.13 -11.71
C ASP A 191 -18.60 8.26 -12.57
N THR A 192 -19.40 7.93 -13.53
CA THR A 192 -19.77 8.67 -14.77
C THR A 192 -20.12 10.16 -14.66
N ASN A 193 -20.27 10.74 -13.46
CA ASN A 193 -20.85 12.09 -13.28
C ASN A 193 -19.89 13.22 -12.89
N SER A 194 -18.60 12.94 -12.55
CA SER A 194 -17.67 13.97 -12.03
C SER A 194 -16.60 14.44 -13.03
N ARG A 195 -16.68 14.08 -14.30
CA ARG A 195 -15.61 14.24 -15.31
C ARG A 195 -15.33 15.67 -15.78
N HIS A 196 -16.04 16.68 -15.32
CA HIS A 196 -15.98 18.01 -15.94
C HIS A 196 -15.58 19.18 -15.02
N SER A 197 -15.28 18.95 -13.74
CA SER A 197 -14.84 20.05 -12.88
C SER A 197 -13.35 20.34 -13.09
N LYS A 198 -13.04 21.63 -13.22
CA LYS A 198 -11.66 22.11 -13.29
C LYS A 198 -10.87 21.73 -12.05
N ILE A 199 -9.64 21.29 -12.23
CA ILE A 199 -8.72 21.02 -11.12
C ILE A 199 -8.21 22.35 -10.56
N GLU A 200 -8.57 22.64 -9.33
CA GLU A 200 -8.15 23.83 -8.58
C GLU A 200 -7.42 23.39 -7.31
N SER A 201 -6.23 22.82 -7.47
CA SER A 201 -5.40 22.31 -6.39
C SER A 201 -3.92 22.42 -6.70
N SER A 202 -3.09 22.59 -5.67
CA SER A 202 -1.64 22.69 -5.81
C SER A 202 -0.98 21.32 -6.04
N VAL A 203 -1.60 20.25 -5.58
CA VAL A 203 -1.12 18.87 -5.76
C VAL A 203 -2.19 18.02 -6.45
N VAL A 204 -1.78 17.25 -7.44
CA VAL A 204 -2.64 16.28 -8.13
C VAL A 204 -2.04 14.88 -8.04
N VAL A 205 -2.85 13.93 -7.63
CA VAL A 205 -2.48 12.51 -7.60
C VAL A 205 -3.44 11.74 -8.49
N GLY A 206 -2.93 10.94 -9.41
CA GLY A 206 -3.85 10.23 -10.30
C GLY A 206 -3.24 9.08 -11.08
N THR A 207 -4.10 8.43 -11.86
CA THR A 207 -3.70 7.40 -12.81
C THR A 207 -3.33 8.02 -14.16
N PRO A 208 -2.34 7.47 -14.88
CA PRO A 208 -1.79 8.07 -16.09
C PRO A 208 -2.84 8.43 -17.15
N GLY A 209 -3.77 7.52 -17.42
CA GLY A 209 -4.82 7.74 -18.44
C GLY A 209 -5.74 8.89 -18.11
N THR A 210 -6.20 8.98 -16.86
CA THR A 210 -7.09 10.05 -16.41
C THR A 210 -6.39 11.40 -16.40
N VAL A 211 -5.15 11.46 -15.91
CA VAL A 211 -4.33 12.67 -15.90
C VAL A 211 -4.10 13.17 -17.33
N MET A 212 -3.72 12.27 -18.25
CA MET A 212 -3.54 12.62 -19.67
C MET A 212 -4.80 13.23 -20.28
N ASP A 213 -5.96 12.64 -20.02
CA ASP A 213 -7.24 13.12 -20.51
C ASP A 213 -7.60 14.51 -19.94
N MET A 214 -7.37 14.70 -18.63
CA MET A 214 -7.62 15.99 -17.97
C MET A 214 -6.73 17.12 -18.53
N ILE A 215 -5.46 16.85 -18.80
CA ILE A 215 -4.54 17.83 -19.42
C ILE A 215 -5.01 18.14 -20.84
N ARG A 216 -5.32 17.12 -21.66
CA ARG A 216 -5.79 17.31 -23.05
C ARG A 216 -7.09 18.08 -23.15
N LYS A 217 -8.01 17.83 -22.23
CA LYS A 217 -9.31 18.54 -22.13
C LYS A 217 -9.19 19.91 -21.47
N ARG A 218 -7.97 20.34 -21.07
CA ARG A 218 -7.70 21.59 -20.36
C ARG A 218 -8.46 21.74 -19.03
N VAL A 219 -8.85 20.62 -18.44
CA VAL A 219 -9.44 20.55 -17.10
C VAL A 219 -8.35 20.71 -16.03
N MET A 220 -7.14 20.25 -16.34
CA MET A 220 -5.94 20.40 -15.52
C MET A 220 -4.90 21.24 -16.27
N VAL A 221 -4.42 22.31 -15.63
CA VAL A 221 -3.33 23.17 -16.13
C VAL A 221 -2.00 22.56 -15.68
N ALA A 222 -1.09 22.28 -16.63
CA ALA A 222 0.16 21.58 -16.34
C ALA A 222 1.42 22.44 -16.42
N ASN A 223 1.32 23.69 -16.87
CA ASN A 223 2.47 24.58 -17.17
C ASN A 223 3.23 25.12 -15.95
N LYS A 224 2.70 24.92 -14.73
CA LYS A 224 3.32 25.33 -13.46
C LYS A 224 3.81 24.15 -12.63
N LEU A 225 3.74 22.94 -13.17
CA LEU A 225 4.24 21.75 -12.50
C LEU A 225 5.76 21.81 -12.35
N LYS A 226 6.23 21.58 -11.13
CA LYS A 226 7.64 21.58 -10.71
C LYS A 226 8.18 20.18 -10.46
N VAL A 227 7.29 19.25 -10.04
CA VAL A 227 7.63 17.88 -9.67
C VAL A 227 6.67 16.91 -10.33
N LEU A 228 7.22 15.86 -10.94
CA LEU A 228 6.52 14.68 -11.42
C LEU A 228 7.05 13.46 -10.67
N VAL A 229 6.16 12.74 -9.98
CA VAL A 229 6.49 11.48 -9.32
C VAL A 229 5.82 10.32 -10.07
N LEU A 230 6.55 9.25 -10.27
CA LEU A 230 6.05 7.95 -10.73
C LEU A 230 6.30 6.91 -9.63
N ASP A 231 5.24 6.46 -8.99
CA ASP A 231 5.33 5.41 -7.97
C ASP A 231 4.94 4.06 -8.54
N GLU A 232 5.56 2.99 -8.05
CA GLU A 232 5.42 1.62 -8.56
C GLU A 232 5.65 1.50 -10.09
N ALA A 233 6.82 1.97 -10.56
CA ALA A 233 7.14 2.00 -12.00
C ALA A 233 7.13 0.61 -12.65
N ASP A 234 7.56 -0.44 -11.94
CA ASP A 234 7.44 -1.84 -12.37
C ASP A 234 5.99 -2.20 -12.67
N ASN A 235 5.07 -1.87 -11.78
CA ASN A 235 3.65 -2.10 -11.98
C ASN A 235 3.07 -1.30 -13.18
N MET A 236 3.55 -0.09 -13.40
CA MET A 236 3.17 0.70 -14.57
C MET A 236 3.59 0.03 -15.89
N LEU A 237 4.73 -0.66 -15.89
CA LEU A 237 5.28 -1.32 -17.08
C LEU A 237 4.66 -2.69 -17.31
N ASP A 238 4.30 -3.42 -16.26
CA ASP A 238 3.63 -4.72 -16.35
C ASP A 238 2.19 -4.61 -16.87
N GLN A 239 1.55 -3.46 -16.65
CA GLN A 239 0.20 -3.21 -17.15
C GLN A 239 0.26 -2.63 -18.57
N GLN A 240 -0.41 -3.28 -19.51
CA GLN A 240 -0.40 -2.90 -20.92
C GLN A 240 -0.74 -1.40 -21.11
N GLY A 241 0.21 -0.67 -21.65
CA GLY A 241 0.05 0.72 -22.09
C GLY A 241 0.14 1.78 -20.99
N LEU A 242 0.26 1.45 -19.69
CA LEU A 242 0.40 2.47 -18.65
C LEU A 242 1.76 3.18 -18.71
N GLY A 243 2.84 2.45 -18.97
CA GLY A 243 4.17 3.03 -19.16
C GLY A 243 4.19 4.05 -20.30
N ASP A 244 3.57 3.72 -21.44
CA ASP A 244 3.44 4.65 -22.57
C ASP A 244 2.59 5.86 -22.23
N GLN A 245 1.52 5.70 -21.45
CA GLN A 245 0.70 6.80 -20.97
C GLN A 245 1.51 7.74 -20.08
N CYS A 246 2.38 7.23 -19.18
CA CYS A 246 3.27 8.04 -18.36
C CYS A 246 4.23 8.87 -19.22
N ILE A 247 4.82 8.28 -20.27
CA ILE A 247 5.68 9.00 -21.21
C ILE A 247 4.89 10.13 -21.91
N ARG A 248 3.66 9.83 -22.35
CA ARG A 248 2.78 10.85 -22.98
C ARG A 248 2.39 11.95 -22.01
N VAL A 249 2.10 11.64 -20.76
CA VAL A 249 1.85 12.65 -19.71
C VAL A 249 3.10 13.53 -19.57
N LYS A 250 4.27 12.93 -19.36
CA LYS A 250 5.53 13.69 -19.21
C LYS A 250 5.80 14.62 -20.39
N ALA A 251 5.50 14.21 -21.64
CA ALA A 251 5.67 15.03 -22.83
C ALA A 251 4.77 16.29 -22.86
N LEU A 252 3.70 16.33 -22.04
CA LEU A 252 2.81 17.48 -21.91
C LEU A 252 3.24 18.46 -20.80
N LEU A 253 4.29 18.13 -20.03
CA LEU A 253 4.74 18.88 -18.87
C LEU A 253 5.94 19.79 -19.21
N PRO A 254 6.29 20.76 -18.33
CA PRO A 254 7.49 21.58 -18.49
C PRO A 254 8.75 20.72 -18.63
N LYS A 255 9.73 21.18 -19.43
CA LYS A 255 10.97 20.42 -19.70
C LYS A 255 11.92 20.37 -18.51
N ASP A 256 11.85 21.37 -17.65
CA ASP A 256 12.67 21.57 -16.45
C ASP A 256 12.05 20.95 -15.18
N ILE A 257 10.98 20.16 -15.34
CA ILE A 257 10.32 19.48 -14.23
C ILE A 257 11.27 18.45 -13.58
N GLN A 258 11.31 18.44 -12.25
CA GLN A 258 11.98 17.36 -11.52
C GLN A 258 11.20 16.06 -11.67
N VAL A 259 11.85 15.00 -12.10
CA VAL A 259 11.25 13.66 -12.24
C VAL A 259 11.78 12.76 -11.14
N VAL A 260 10.86 12.16 -10.39
CA VAL A 260 11.14 11.19 -9.33
C VAL A 260 10.44 9.88 -9.67
N LEU A 261 11.19 8.79 -9.72
CA LEU A 261 10.67 7.47 -10.02
C LEU A 261 11.03 6.50 -8.92
N PHE A 262 10.04 5.84 -8.34
CA PHE A 262 10.23 4.75 -7.41
C PHE A 262 9.70 3.43 -7.98
N SER A 263 10.41 2.35 -7.71
CA SER A 263 10.03 0.98 -8.09
C SER A 263 10.49 -0.01 -7.02
N ALA A 264 9.73 -1.08 -6.82
CA ALA A 264 10.13 -2.15 -5.91
C ALA A 264 11.17 -3.07 -6.57
N THR A 265 11.06 -3.27 -7.87
CA THR A 265 11.96 -4.13 -8.66
C THR A 265 12.56 -3.36 -9.83
N PHE A 266 13.78 -3.74 -10.23
CA PHE A 266 14.49 -3.10 -11.34
C PHE A 266 15.05 -4.12 -12.36
N PRO A 267 14.22 -4.94 -13.00
CA PRO A 267 14.66 -5.75 -14.13
C PRO A 267 15.09 -4.84 -15.30
N THR A 268 15.80 -5.41 -16.28
CA THR A 268 16.42 -4.65 -17.38
C THR A 268 15.46 -3.70 -18.09
N HIS A 269 14.21 -4.10 -18.31
CA HIS A 269 13.21 -3.24 -18.96
C HIS A 269 12.80 -2.03 -18.10
N VAL A 270 12.74 -2.18 -16.76
CA VAL A 270 12.49 -1.07 -15.82
C VAL A 270 13.66 -0.09 -15.81
N HIS A 271 14.91 -0.60 -15.80
CA HIS A 271 16.10 0.25 -15.94
C HIS A 271 16.12 1.06 -17.23
N GLN A 272 15.82 0.42 -18.36
CA GLN A 272 15.77 1.09 -19.65
C GLN A 272 14.67 2.17 -19.69
N TYR A 273 13.54 1.89 -19.08
CA TYR A 273 12.45 2.86 -18.97
C TYR A 273 12.84 4.02 -18.05
N ALA A 274 13.37 3.74 -16.87
CA ALA A 274 13.77 4.75 -15.89
C ALA A 274 14.81 5.73 -16.49
N SER A 275 15.81 5.22 -17.20
CA SER A 275 16.82 6.06 -17.86
C SER A 275 16.24 7.01 -18.90
N LYS A 276 15.18 6.61 -19.62
CA LYS A 276 14.46 7.47 -20.58
C LYS A 276 13.49 8.41 -19.88
N PHE A 277 12.82 7.93 -18.85
CA PHE A 277 11.80 8.69 -18.13
C PHE A 277 12.41 9.78 -17.24
N ALA A 278 13.50 9.48 -16.53
CA ALA A 278 14.21 10.36 -15.64
C ALA A 278 15.70 10.48 -16.06
N PRO A 279 16.03 11.19 -17.17
CA PRO A 279 17.41 11.28 -17.64
C PRO A 279 18.30 11.99 -16.61
N GLN A 280 19.56 11.56 -16.53
CA GLN A 280 20.57 12.12 -15.60
C GLN A 280 20.09 12.12 -14.14
N ALA A 281 19.37 11.10 -13.73
CA ALA A 281 18.91 10.95 -12.37
C ALA A 281 20.02 10.49 -11.43
N ASN A 282 19.94 10.91 -10.16
CA ASN A 282 20.61 10.18 -9.10
C ASN A 282 19.91 8.83 -8.92
N GLU A 283 20.65 7.77 -8.70
CA GLU A 283 20.11 6.43 -8.52
C GLU A 283 20.33 5.96 -7.08
N LEU A 284 19.27 5.45 -6.46
CA LEU A 284 19.30 4.77 -5.17
C LEU A 284 18.91 3.32 -5.41
N THR A 285 19.80 2.40 -5.11
CA THR A 285 19.57 0.96 -5.24
C THR A 285 19.74 0.26 -3.91
N LEU A 286 18.88 -0.72 -3.64
CA LEU A 286 19.11 -1.67 -2.56
C LEU A 286 20.03 -2.78 -3.09
N GLN A 287 20.98 -3.24 -2.27
CA GLN A 287 21.82 -4.38 -2.64
C GLN A 287 20.94 -5.61 -2.85
N HIS A 288 21.31 -6.47 -3.80
CA HIS A 288 20.49 -7.61 -4.25
C HIS A 288 20.19 -8.62 -3.12
N GLU A 289 21.07 -8.72 -2.14
CA GLU A 289 20.93 -9.58 -0.96
C GLU A 289 19.84 -9.10 0.01
N GLU A 290 19.40 -7.84 -0.12
CA GLU A 290 18.46 -7.17 0.79
C GLU A 290 17.03 -7.06 0.22
N LEU A 291 16.80 -7.57 -0.98
CA LEU A 291 15.45 -7.77 -1.52
C LEU A 291 14.69 -8.88 -0.78
N THR A 292 15.31 -9.43 0.27
CA THR A 292 14.73 -10.50 1.06
C THR A 292 13.56 -9.98 1.88
N VAL A 293 12.49 -10.70 1.82
CA VAL A 293 11.31 -10.51 2.68
C VAL A 293 11.57 -11.10 4.07
N GLU A 294 12.70 -10.74 4.70
CA GLU A 294 13.17 -11.30 5.98
C GLU A 294 12.15 -11.15 7.11
N GLY A 295 11.33 -10.11 7.04
CA GLY A 295 10.23 -9.93 7.98
C GLY A 295 9.00 -10.81 7.71
N ILE A 296 9.04 -11.71 6.71
CA ILE A 296 7.90 -12.55 6.35
C ILE A 296 8.25 -14.02 6.48
N LYS A 297 7.60 -14.71 7.42
CA LYS A 297 7.69 -16.15 7.52
C LYS A 297 6.92 -16.78 6.36
N GLN A 298 7.62 -17.46 5.46
CA GLN A 298 7.05 -18.06 4.28
C GLN A 298 6.86 -19.57 4.49
N LEU A 299 5.63 -20.03 4.30
CA LEU A 299 5.21 -21.41 4.49
C LEU A 299 4.51 -21.94 3.24
N TYR A 300 4.49 -23.26 3.04
CA TYR A 300 3.58 -23.88 2.10
C TYR A 300 2.91 -25.12 2.67
N LEU A 301 1.69 -25.38 2.21
CA LEU A 301 0.88 -26.52 2.58
C LEU A 301 0.59 -27.35 1.34
N ASP A 302 0.81 -28.66 1.44
CA ASP A 302 0.45 -29.60 0.38
C ASP A 302 -1.03 -29.95 0.47
N CYS A 303 -1.73 -29.83 -0.64
CA CYS A 303 -3.12 -30.21 -0.81
C CYS A 303 -3.22 -31.27 -1.91
N SER A 304 -4.16 -32.20 -1.81
CA SER A 304 -4.33 -33.25 -2.80
C SER A 304 -4.98 -32.76 -4.10
N ASP A 305 -5.88 -31.77 -3.98
CA ASP A 305 -6.63 -31.17 -5.09
C ASP A 305 -7.23 -29.79 -4.69
N GLU A 306 -8.01 -29.20 -5.58
CA GLU A 306 -8.64 -27.88 -5.33
C GLU A 306 -9.69 -27.90 -4.19
N GLU A 307 -10.38 -29.03 -4.00
CA GLU A 307 -11.33 -29.15 -2.88
C GLU A 307 -10.60 -29.27 -1.55
N ASP A 308 -9.45 -29.94 -1.55
CA ASP A 308 -8.59 -30.04 -0.38
C ASP A 308 -7.93 -28.69 -0.03
N LYS A 309 -7.57 -27.87 -1.02
CA LYS A 309 -7.17 -26.47 -0.79
C LYS A 309 -8.24 -25.71 -0.01
N TYR A 310 -9.50 -25.86 -0.41
CA TYR A 310 -10.59 -25.19 0.29
C TYR A 310 -10.77 -25.72 1.73
N LYS A 311 -10.76 -27.04 1.94
CA LYS A 311 -10.83 -27.64 3.28
C LYS A 311 -9.67 -27.16 4.16
N THR A 312 -8.46 -27.14 3.62
CA THR A 312 -7.27 -26.61 4.28
C THR A 312 -7.44 -25.14 4.66
N LEU A 313 -8.03 -24.33 3.77
CA LEU A 313 -8.34 -22.93 4.04
C LEU A 313 -9.30 -22.78 5.23
N VAL A 314 -10.39 -23.53 5.24
CA VAL A 314 -11.40 -23.50 6.32
C VAL A 314 -10.80 -23.93 7.65
N GLN A 315 -10.03 -25.01 7.67
CA GLN A 315 -9.33 -25.48 8.87
C GLN A 315 -8.36 -24.42 9.40
N LEU A 316 -7.60 -23.77 8.51
CA LEU A 316 -6.70 -22.70 8.88
C LEU A 316 -7.43 -21.54 9.58
N TYR A 317 -8.59 -21.14 9.08
CA TYR A 317 -9.41 -20.08 9.71
C TYR A 317 -10.14 -20.54 10.97
N GLY A 318 -10.46 -21.80 11.09
CA GLY A 318 -11.03 -22.40 12.31
C GLY A 318 -10.06 -22.38 13.50
N LEU A 319 -8.77 -22.55 13.24
CA LEU A 319 -7.71 -22.57 14.26
C LEU A 319 -7.21 -21.17 14.65
N LEU A 320 -7.24 -20.24 13.72
CA LEU A 320 -6.58 -18.97 13.89
C LEU A 320 -7.56 -17.83 14.19
N THR A 321 -7.45 -17.23 15.34
CA THR A 321 -7.96 -15.87 15.59
C THR A 321 -7.08 -14.84 14.85
N VAL A 322 -7.19 -14.82 13.52
CA VAL A 322 -6.39 -13.93 12.67
C VAL A 322 -6.95 -12.51 12.73
N ALA A 323 -6.08 -11.51 12.87
CA ALA A 323 -6.51 -10.12 12.89
C ALA A 323 -7.08 -9.72 11.52
N SER A 324 -6.27 -9.72 10.48
CA SER A 324 -6.71 -9.47 9.09
C SER A 324 -5.84 -10.27 8.13
N SER A 325 -6.42 -10.79 7.06
CA SER A 325 -5.73 -11.61 6.07
C SER A 325 -6.19 -11.30 4.65
N ILE A 326 -5.30 -11.54 3.68
CA ILE A 326 -5.60 -11.42 2.25
C ILE A 326 -5.40 -12.78 1.59
N ILE A 327 -6.39 -13.23 0.82
CA ILE A 327 -6.35 -14.46 0.03
C ILE A 327 -6.24 -14.08 -1.44
N PHE A 328 -5.16 -14.50 -2.08
CA PHE A 328 -4.94 -14.30 -3.51
C PHE A 328 -5.35 -15.53 -4.30
N VAL A 329 -6.25 -15.34 -5.26
CA VAL A 329 -6.76 -16.36 -6.16
C VAL A 329 -6.50 -16.00 -7.63
N LYS A 330 -6.49 -16.99 -8.50
CA LYS A 330 -6.21 -16.82 -9.93
C LYS A 330 -7.38 -16.18 -10.68
N THR A 331 -8.62 -16.58 -10.38
CA THR A 331 -9.80 -16.19 -11.14
C THR A 331 -10.86 -15.49 -10.30
N ARG A 332 -11.72 -14.70 -10.97
CA ARG A 332 -12.90 -14.08 -10.34
C ARG A 332 -13.91 -15.14 -9.89
N ALA A 333 -14.02 -16.24 -10.63
CA ALA A 333 -14.92 -17.34 -10.30
C ALA A 333 -14.48 -18.01 -8.99
N SER A 334 -13.18 -18.31 -8.84
CA SER A 334 -12.62 -18.85 -7.60
C SER A 334 -12.85 -17.89 -6.42
N ALA A 335 -12.67 -16.57 -6.63
CA ALA A 335 -12.93 -15.58 -5.58
C ALA A 335 -14.39 -15.62 -5.10
N ALA A 336 -15.35 -15.63 -6.04
CA ALA A 336 -16.78 -15.64 -5.72
C ALA A 336 -17.20 -16.95 -5.03
N GLU A 337 -16.64 -18.08 -5.45
CA GLU A 337 -16.97 -19.39 -4.83
C GLU A 337 -16.42 -19.47 -3.40
N ILE A 338 -15.16 -19.07 -3.18
CA ILE A 338 -14.56 -19.06 -1.84
C ILE A 338 -15.30 -18.08 -0.93
N GLU A 339 -15.63 -16.88 -1.41
CA GLU A 339 -16.41 -15.90 -0.66
C GLU A 339 -17.75 -16.48 -0.21
N LYS A 340 -18.52 -17.05 -1.15
CA LYS A 340 -19.82 -17.67 -0.88
C LYS A 340 -19.74 -18.76 0.19
N ARG A 341 -18.76 -19.66 0.07
CA ARG A 341 -18.56 -20.77 1.00
C ARG A 341 -18.11 -20.28 2.38
N MET A 342 -17.17 -19.34 2.47
CA MET A 342 -16.70 -18.79 3.75
C MET A 342 -17.78 -17.97 4.47
N VAL A 343 -18.61 -17.22 3.75
CA VAL A 343 -19.76 -16.51 4.33
C VAL A 343 -20.79 -17.49 4.88
N ALA A 344 -21.05 -18.62 4.20
CA ALA A 344 -21.94 -19.68 4.69
C ALA A 344 -21.42 -20.32 5.98
N GLU A 345 -20.13 -20.31 6.22
CA GLU A 345 -19.48 -20.79 7.46
C GLU A 345 -19.36 -19.70 8.54
N GLY A 346 -19.92 -18.50 8.31
CA GLY A 346 -20.00 -17.43 9.31
C GLY A 346 -18.80 -16.49 9.35
N HIS A 347 -17.89 -16.55 8.36
CA HIS A 347 -16.77 -15.62 8.27
C HIS A 347 -17.18 -14.27 7.68
N THR A 348 -16.62 -13.18 8.21
CA THR A 348 -16.77 -11.82 7.64
C THR A 348 -15.75 -11.61 6.54
N VAL A 349 -16.20 -11.76 5.31
CA VAL A 349 -15.36 -11.75 4.10
C VAL A 349 -15.73 -10.59 3.21
N ALA A 350 -14.74 -9.96 2.60
CA ALA A 350 -14.90 -9.02 1.51
C ALA A 350 -14.18 -9.55 0.27
N SER A 351 -14.75 -9.32 -0.92
CA SER A 351 -14.15 -9.75 -2.17
C SER A 351 -13.89 -8.56 -3.08
N LEU A 352 -12.68 -8.48 -3.62
CA LEU A 352 -12.27 -7.40 -4.49
C LEU A 352 -11.59 -7.93 -5.75
N THR A 353 -12.36 -7.98 -6.83
CA THR A 353 -11.91 -8.49 -8.12
C THR A 353 -12.12 -7.44 -9.23
N GLY A 354 -11.56 -7.68 -10.41
CA GLY A 354 -11.80 -6.79 -11.56
C GLY A 354 -13.26 -6.79 -11.99
N GLY A 355 -13.80 -5.63 -12.40
CA GLY A 355 -15.19 -5.47 -12.86
C GLY A 355 -16.14 -4.86 -11.81
N ILE A 356 -15.70 -4.66 -10.57
CA ILE A 356 -16.43 -3.89 -9.56
C ILE A 356 -16.26 -2.40 -9.84
N GLU A 357 -17.33 -1.62 -9.75
CA GLU A 357 -17.30 -0.17 -9.95
C GLU A 357 -16.45 0.54 -8.89
N GLY A 358 -15.91 1.71 -9.26
CA GLY A 358 -14.94 2.43 -8.45
C GLY A 358 -15.39 2.72 -7.01
N SER A 359 -16.61 3.21 -6.83
CA SER A 359 -17.18 3.53 -5.51
C SER A 359 -17.38 2.28 -4.64
N GLN A 360 -17.81 1.17 -5.24
CA GLN A 360 -17.95 -0.11 -4.54
C GLN A 360 -16.60 -0.67 -4.12
N ARG A 361 -15.57 -0.54 -4.97
CA ARG A 361 -14.20 -0.93 -4.61
C ARG A 361 -13.67 -0.16 -3.41
N ASP A 362 -13.89 1.14 -3.41
CA ASP A 362 -13.50 2.00 -2.30
C ASP A 362 -14.17 1.57 -1.01
N ALA A 363 -15.49 1.32 -1.03
CA ALA A 363 -16.24 0.85 0.13
C ALA A 363 -15.72 -0.49 0.69
N VAL A 364 -15.39 -1.45 -0.19
CA VAL A 364 -14.83 -2.76 0.22
C VAL A 364 -13.48 -2.59 0.92
N ILE A 365 -12.61 -1.73 0.39
CA ILE A 365 -11.30 -1.46 0.98
C ILE A 365 -11.45 -0.76 2.34
N ASP A 366 -12.34 0.22 2.43
CA ASP A 366 -12.58 0.96 3.66
C ASP A 366 -13.18 0.05 4.75
N GLN A 367 -14.11 -0.87 4.40
CA GLN A 367 -14.61 -1.91 5.32
C GLN A 367 -13.49 -2.82 5.83
N PHE A 368 -12.58 -3.24 4.94
CA PHE A 368 -11.45 -4.08 5.33
C PHE A 368 -10.45 -3.32 6.22
N ARG A 369 -10.16 -2.05 5.93
CA ARG A 369 -9.32 -1.17 6.77
C ARG A 369 -9.95 -0.92 8.15
N ALA A 370 -11.25 -0.73 8.21
CA ALA A 370 -11.99 -0.55 9.45
C ALA A 370 -12.12 -1.85 10.27
N GLY A 371 -11.63 -2.99 9.75
CA GLY A 371 -11.72 -4.29 10.43
C GLY A 371 -13.13 -4.91 10.44
N GLN A 372 -14.08 -4.32 9.69
CA GLN A 372 -15.44 -4.87 9.52
C GLN A 372 -15.42 -6.18 8.74
N ALA A 373 -14.55 -6.28 7.74
CA ALA A 373 -14.19 -7.54 7.10
C ALA A 373 -12.78 -7.94 7.52
N LYS A 374 -12.61 -9.17 8.01
CA LYS A 374 -11.31 -9.69 8.44
C LYS A 374 -10.56 -10.43 7.36
N VAL A 375 -11.26 -10.86 6.33
CA VAL A 375 -10.73 -11.60 5.18
C VAL A 375 -11.02 -10.82 3.92
N LEU A 376 -9.99 -10.56 3.12
CA LEU A 376 -10.12 -9.96 1.80
C LEU A 376 -9.70 -10.98 0.75
N ILE A 377 -10.63 -11.39 -0.12
CA ILE A 377 -10.35 -12.28 -1.24
C ILE A 377 -10.14 -11.43 -2.49
N THR A 378 -9.04 -11.66 -3.21
CA THR A 378 -8.71 -10.85 -4.38
C THR A 378 -7.93 -11.62 -5.43
N THR A 379 -7.98 -11.12 -6.65
CA THR A 379 -7.07 -11.50 -7.74
C THR A 379 -5.86 -10.56 -7.77
N ASN A 380 -4.92 -10.77 -8.71
CA ASN A 380 -3.73 -9.92 -8.87
C ASN A 380 -4.02 -8.41 -9.02
N VAL A 381 -5.26 -8.03 -9.33
CA VAL A 381 -5.68 -6.62 -9.45
C VAL A 381 -5.36 -5.81 -8.19
N LEU A 382 -5.28 -6.46 -7.04
CA LEU A 382 -4.97 -5.84 -5.76
C LEU A 382 -3.68 -6.36 -5.10
N ALA A 383 -2.89 -7.16 -5.80
CA ALA A 383 -1.56 -7.53 -5.31
C ALA A 383 -0.71 -6.27 -5.03
N ARG A 384 -1.06 -5.14 -5.64
CA ARG A 384 -0.32 -3.87 -5.63
C ARG A 384 -1.24 -2.72 -5.20
N GLY A 385 -0.74 -1.74 -4.49
CA GLY A 385 -1.44 -0.48 -4.19
C GLY A 385 -2.39 -0.46 -2.99
N ILE A 386 -2.63 -1.57 -2.28
CA ILE A 386 -3.37 -1.53 -1.01
C ILE A 386 -2.40 -1.57 0.16
N ASP A 387 -2.42 -0.53 0.95
CA ASP A 387 -1.78 -0.53 2.26
C ASP A 387 -2.83 -0.70 3.36
N VAL A 388 -2.72 -1.80 4.06
CA VAL A 388 -3.48 -2.07 5.27
C VAL A 388 -2.48 -2.49 6.33
N SER A 389 -2.24 -1.61 7.28
CA SER A 389 -1.27 -1.79 8.37
C SER A 389 -1.56 -3.00 9.27
N THR A 390 -2.75 -3.58 9.15
CA THR A 390 -3.24 -4.65 10.02
C THR A 390 -3.15 -6.05 9.41
N VAL A 391 -2.68 -6.19 8.17
CA VAL A 391 -2.57 -7.52 7.52
C VAL A 391 -1.47 -8.33 8.18
N SER A 392 -1.87 -9.37 8.88
CA SER A 392 -0.95 -10.30 9.56
C SER A 392 -0.61 -11.54 8.75
N MET A 393 -1.47 -11.91 7.80
CA MET A 393 -1.32 -13.11 7.01
C MET A 393 -1.73 -12.90 5.55
N VAL A 394 -0.93 -13.41 4.63
CA VAL A 394 -1.22 -13.51 3.20
C VAL A 394 -1.32 -14.98 2.82
N ILE A 395 -2.36 -15.35 2.09
CA ILE A 395 -2.54 -16.69 1.54
C ILE A 395 -2.47 -16.60 0.01
N ASN A 396 -1.51 -17.28 -0.59
CA ASN A 396 -1.51 -17.57 -2.02
C ASN A 396 -2.29 -18.88 -2.23
N TYR A 397 -3.60 -18.78 -2.38
CA TYR A 397 -4.45 -19.92 -2.73
C TYR A 397 -4.05 -20.49 -4.09
N ASP A 398 -3.69 -19.59 -5.00
CA ASP A 398 -3.05 -19.89 -6.28
C ASP A 398 -1.69 -19.19 -6.36
N ILE A 399 -0.64 -19.91 -6.74
CA ILE A 399 0.69 -19.34 -6.98
C ILE A 399 0.62 -18.42 -8.21
N PRO A 400 1.20 -17.21 -8.14
CA PRO A 400 1.17 -16.30 -9.28
C PRO A 400 2.02 -16.81 -10.42
N GLU A 401 1.43 -16.84 -11.63
CA GLU A 401 2.06 -17.32 -12.85
C GLU A 401 2.12 -16.25 -13.94
N LEU A 402 3.18 -16.26 -14.74
CA LEU A 402 3.28 -15.46 -15.95
C LEU A 402 2.37 -16.07 -17.03
N HIS A 403 1.49 -15.24 -17.60
CA HIS A 403 0.66 -15.67 -18.72
C HIS A 403 1.46 -15.59 -20.03
N GLN A 404 2.11 -16.69 -20.40
CA GLN A 404 2.84 -16.83 -21.68
C GLN A 404 2.14 -17.89 -22.56
N PRO A 405 1.30 -17.47 -23.51
CA PRO A 405 0.66 -18.41 -24.42
C PRO A 405 1.70 -19.22 -25.20
N GLY A 406 1.63 -20.55 -25.10
CA GLY A 406 2.52 -21.46 -25.84
C GLY A 406 3.84 -21.80 -25.13
N ALA A 407 4.08 -21.34 -23.92
CA ALA A 407 5.21 -21.79 -23.12
C ALA A 407 5.04 -23.27 -22.73
N PRO A 408 6.10 -24.10 -22.85
CA PRO A 408 6.03 -25.53 -22.55
C PRO A 408 5.85 -25.81 -21.04
N GLU A 409 6.25 -24.88 -20.19
CA GLU A 409 6.15 -24.97 -18.72
C GLU A 409 5.58 -23.69 -18.14
N ARG A 410 4.84 -23.81 -17.05
CA ARG A 410 4.36 -22.65 -16.28
C ARG A 410 5.54 -21.99 -15.57
N GLN A 411 5.61 -20.68 -15.67
CA GLN A 411 6.63 -19.87 -15.02
C GLN A 411 5.98 -19.05 -13.92
N ALA A 412 6.65 -19.01 -12.75
CA ALA A 412 6.23 -18.18 -11.65
C ALA A 412 6.41 -16.68 -11.95
N ASP A 413 5.44 -15.88 -11.55
CA ASP A 413 5.56 -14.42 -11.57
C ASP A 413 6.17 -13.94 -10.24
N PHE A 414 7.49 -13.81 -10.22
CA PHE A 414 8.27 -13.43 -9.04
C PHE A 414 7.89 -12.06 -8.51
N GLN A 415 7.61 -11.11 -9.39
CA GLN A 415 7.24 -9.76 -9.00
C GLN A 415 5.87 -9.75 -8.33
N THR A 416 4.88 -10.40 -8.94
CA THR A 416 3.55 -10.52 -8.33
C THR A 416 3.61 -11.28 -7.01
N TYR A 417 4.46 -12.32 -6.89
CA TYR A 417 4.66 -13.02 -5.62
C TYR A 417 5.18 -12.08 -4.53
N LEU A 418 6.24 -11.33 -4.82
CA LEU A 418 6.83 -10.36 -3.89
C LEU A 418 5.81 -9.29 -3.46
N HIS A 419 5.05 -8.75 -4.41
CA HIS A 419 4.02 -7.76 -4.13
C HIS A 419 2.86 -8.29 -3.28
N ARG A 420 2.49 -9.57 -3.46
CA ARG A 420 1.46 -10.23 -2.64
C ARG A 420 1.93 -10.42 -1.20
N ILE A 421 3.07 -11.07 -1.00
CA ILE A 421 3.57 -11.36 0.34
C ILE A 421 3.97 -10.06 1.06
N GLY A 422 4.45 -9.04 0.35
CA GLY A 422 4.73 -7.71 0.88
C GLY A 422 3.49 -6.93 1.35
N ARG A 423 2.28 -7.53 1.35
CA ARG A 423 1.11 -6.95 2.04
C ARG A 423 1.14 -7.21 3.54
N THR A 424 1.91 -8.18 4.02
CA THR A 424 2.19 -8.42 5.44
C THR A 424 3.65 -8.10 5.76
N GLY A 425 4.07 -8.20 7.01
CA GLY A 425 5.46 -7.97 7.41
C GLY A 425 5.96 -6.53 7.24
N ARG A 426 5.07 -5.54 7.35
CA ARG A 426 5.38 -4.13 7.14
C ARG A 426 5.76 -3.43 8.44
N PHE A 427 6.56 -2.37 8.33
CA PHE A 427 6.91 -1.51 9.45
C PHE A 427 7.59 -2.25 10.60
N GLY A 428 8.55 -3.14 10.29
CA GLY A 428 9.28 -3.93 11.28
C GLY A 428 8.45 -5.01 12.00
N ARG A 429 7.22 -5.27 11.55
CA ARG A 429 6.40 -6.37 12.05
C ARG A 429 6.72 -7.64 11.28
N VAL A 430 6.68 -8.78 11.96
CA VAL A 430 6.80 -10.08 11.29
C VAL A 430 5.45 -10.48 10.72
N GLY A 431 5.41 -10.83 9.43
CA GLY A 431 4.23 -11.33 8.74
C GLY A 431 4.31 -12.82 8.44
N VAL A 432 3.18 -13.40 8.05
CA VAL A 432 3.09 -14.79 7.59
C VAL A 432 2.56 -14.83 6.17
N SER A 433 3.24 -15.58 5.31
CA SER A 433 2.77 -15.91 3.96
C SER A 433 2.61 -17.42 3.84
N ILE A 434 1.47 -17.89 3.38
CA ILE A 434 1.17 -19.31 3.18
C ILE A 434 0.81 -19.53 1.72
N SER A 435 1.48 -20.47 1.06
CA SER A 435 1.16 -20.85 -0.32
C SER A 435 0.58 -22.27 -0.35
N PHE A 436 -0.52 -22.46 -1.08
CA PHE A 436 -1.10 -23.79 -1.27
C PHE A 436 -0.54 -24.41 -2.55
N VAL A 437 -0.24 -25.71 -2.46
CA VAL A 437 0.34 -26.50 -3.56
C VAL A 437 -0.48 -27.77 -3.70
N SER A 438 -1.12 -27.97 -4.84
CA SER A 438 -1.97 -29.17 -5.08
C SER A 438 -1.47 -30.06 -6.22
N ASN A 439 -0.44 -29.61 -6.94
CA ASN A 439 0.08 -30.36 -8.07
C ASN A 439 1.57 -30.06 -8.32
N ARG A 440 2.17 -30.87 -9.19
CA ARG A 440 3.60 -30.76 -9.51
C ARG A 440 3.97 -29.43 -10.20
N GLU A 441 3.08 -28.86 -10.98
CA GLU A 441 3.33 -27.59 -11.67
C GLU A 441 3.41 -26.43 -10.67
N GLU A 442 2.49 -26.37 -9.71
CA GLU A 442 2.52 -25.39 -8.62
C GLU A 442 3.77 -25.55 -7.74
N TRP A 443 4.14 -26.79 -7.44
CA TRP A 443 5.39 -27.06 -6.72
C TRP A 443 6.63 -26.58 -7.49
N ASN A 444 6.69 -26.82 -8.81
CA ASN A 444 7.77 -26.31 -9.65
C ASN A 444 7.84 -24.79 -9.63
N MET A 445 6.69 -24.09 -9.73
CA MET A 445 6.63 -22.63 -9.63
C MET A 445 7.10 -22.13 -8.26
N LEU A 446 6.71 -22.80 -7.17
CA LEU A 446 7.17 -22.45 -5.83
C LEU A 446 8.69 -22.64 -5.69
N ASN A 447 9.24 -23.69 -6.28
CA ASN A 447 10.69 -23.95 -6.30
C ASN A 447 11.43 -22.89 -7.13
N GLN A 448 10.89 -22.45 -8.27
CA GLN A 448 11.43 -21.31 -9.03
C GLN A 448 11.48 -20.03 -8.16
N ILE A 449 10.45 -19.76 -7.36
CA ILE A 449 10.40 -18.63 -6.42
C ILE A 449 11.51 -18.76 -5.38
N GLN A 450 11.69 -19.93 -4.75
CA GLN A 450 12.75 -20.17 -3.78
C GLN A 450 14.14 -19.92 -4.38
N GLN A 451 14.39 -20.41 -5.59
CA GLN A 451 15.65 -20.21 -6.29
C GLN A 451 15.91 -18.74 -6.64
N TYR A 452 14.86 -18.05 -7.14
CA TYR A 452 15.00 -16.64 -7.54
C TYR A 452 15.29 -15.70 -6.37
N PHE A 453 14.63 -15.90 -5.23
CA PHE A 453 14.81 -15.09 -4.03
C PHE A 453 15.88 -15.64 -3.09
N ASN A 454 16.55 -16.75 -3.43
CA ASN A 454 17.51 -17.44 -2.59
C ASN A 454 16.99 -17.65 -1.15
N CYS A 455 15.73 -18.06 -1.03
CA CYS A 455 15.05 -18.24 0.26
C CYS A 455 14.50 -19.67 0.39
N THR A 456 14.22 -20.08 1.62
CA THR A 456 13.54 -21.35 1.89
C THR A 456 12.10 -21.07 2.31
N ILE A 457 11.14 -21.64 1.57
CA ILE A 457 9.73 -21.66 1.96
C ILE A 457 9.48 -22.96 2.71
N GLN A 458 9.18 -22.86 4.00
CA GLN A 458 9.09 -24.03 4.88
C GLN A 458 7.80 -24.83 4.57
N ARG A 459 7.95 -26.15 4.35
CA ARG A 459 6.80 -27.04 4.30
C ARG A 459 6.22 -27.22 5.70
N VAL A 460 4.89 -27.19 5.79
CA VAL A 460 4.17 -27.56 7.00
C VAL A 460 3.20 -28.69 6.67
N ASP A 461 3.22 -29.75 7.45
CA ASP A 461 2.36 -30.92 7.22
C ASP A 461 0.93 -30.63 7.69
N THR A 462 -0.03 -30.75 6.79
CA THR A 462 -1.47 -30.59 7.11
C THR A 462 -2.05 -31.71 7.99
N LYS A 463 -1.26 -32.73 8.30
CA LYS A 463 -1.66 -33.78 9.26
C LYS A 463 -1.49 -33.35 10.70
N ASP A 464 -0.62 -32.39 10.97
CA ASP A 464 -0.34 -31.83 12.29
C ASP A 464 -0.77 -30.36 12.36
N TRP A 465 -2.06 -30.14 12.60
CA TRP A 465 -2.63 -28.80 12.71
C TRP A 465 -2.19 -28.05 13.97
N ASP A 466 -1.76 -28.76 15.01
CA ASP A 466 -1.22 -28.14 16.22
C ASP A 466 0.14 -27.51 15.92
N GLU A 467 0.98 -28.16 15.08
CA GLU A 467 2.23 -27.58 14.59
C GLU A 467 1.99 -26.34 13.72
N VAL A 468 1.01 -26.41 12.79
CA VAL A 468 0.61 -25.27 11.94
C VAL A 468 0.20 -24.07 12.80
N GLU A 469 -0.69 -24.31 13.76
CA GLU A 469 -1.17 -23.31 14.70
C GLU A 469 -0.03 -22.69 15.52
N ASP A 470 0.84 -23.52 16.05
CA ASP A 470 1.99 -23.10 16.87
C ASP A 470 2.97 -22.22 16.09
N ILE A 471 3.32 -22.61 14.87
CA ILE A 471 4.23 -21.81 14.00
C ILE A 471 3.62 -20.45 13.72
N ILE A 472 2.34 -20.41 13.32
CA ILE A 472 1.67 -19.16 12.97
C ILE A 472 1.47 -18.27 14.20
N LYS A 473 0.98 -18.84 15.32
CA LYS A 473 0.78 -18.11 16.57
C LYS A 473 2.08 -17.56 17.15
N LYS A 474 3.15 -18.35 17.16
CA LYS A 474 4.48 -17.89 17.61
C LYS A 474 4.97 -16.73 16.77
N THR A 475 4.83 -16.83 15.44
CA THR A 475 5.24 -15.77 14.53
C THR A 475 4.43 -14.48 14.78
N ILE A 476 3.10 -14.57 14.88
CA ILE A 476 2.22 -13.41 15.12
C ILE A 476 2.39 -12.85 16.55
N LYS A 477 2.59 -13.69 17.57
CA LYS A 477 2.80 -13.24 18.97
C LYS A 477 4.14 -12.54 19.16
N ASN A 478 5.21 -13.01 18.53
CA ASN A 478 6.52 -12.37 18.58
C ASN A 478 6.44 -10.94 18.02
N THR A 479 5.61 -10.71 17.02
CA THR A 479 5.30 -9.39 16.47
C THR A 479 4.67 -8.45 17.51
N ARG A 480 3.74 -8.95 18.34
CA ARG A 480 3.08 -8.15 19.38
C ARG A 480 4.00 -7.86 20.57
N ALA A 481 4.86 -8.81 20.93
CA ALA A 481 5.83 -8.63 22.00
C ALA A 481 6.89 -7.60 21.62
N GLN A 482 7.44 -7.67 20.41
CA GLN A 482 8.42 -6.69 19.91
C GLN A 482 7.82 -5.27 19.82
N ALA A 483 6.55 -5.13 19.47
CA ALA A 483 5.85 -3.84 19.46
C ALA A 483 5.59 -3.28 20.89
N GLN A 484 5.57 -4.11 21.93
CA GLN A 484 5.38 -3.67 23.33
C GLN A 484 6.70 -3.36 24.07
N PHE A 485 7.81 -3.96 23.67
CA PHE A 485 9.12 -3.72 24.28
C PHE A 485 9.94 -2.60 23.63
N GLY A 486 9.44 -2.01 22.55
CA GLY A 486 10.02 -0.84 21.89
C GLY A 486 9.42 0.50 22.38
N ARG A 487 8.76 0.50 23.54
CA ARG A 487 8.27 1.74 24.21
C ARG A 487 9.27 2.31 25.18
#